data_a97b539fe6d804c2ab1d01aac6ccaff9
#
_entry.id   a97b539fe6d804c2ab1d01aac6ccaff9
#
_cell.length_a   1.000
_cell.length_b   1.000
_cell.length_c   1.000
_cell.angle_alpha   90.00
_cell.angle_beta   90.00
_cell.angle_gamma   90.00
#
_symmetry.space_group_name_H-M   'P 1'
#
loop_
_entity.id
_entity.type
_entity.pdbx_description
1 polymer ?
#
loop_
_entity_poly.entity_id
_entity_poly.type
_entity_poly.pdbx_seq_one_letter_code
_entity_poly.pdbx_strand_id
1 'polypeptide(L)'
;MFINRVSQKLLSAPELAPLLADLRAGDDATLGIAQSARPLLLAALWADHPRPCLLVVSGEEAADRAARTLAAWLGAGVVCRYPERRDWPWADKAPDDAVVGTRCNAIARLSAGEDCLVVASARSLLRRVPPVGSGYFASSAFAVGDEVAFEEAASLLVGMGYVDAGDAGGVSVPGTFHVHGDAVDVYPAQASAPVRVEFFGDEVDRVRRMLPSTGQTIGELAEVVVTPCREIALSDHTVALARRALYSRAQESAKVAA
;
A
#
# COMPACT_ATOMS: atom_id res chain seq x y z
N MET A 1 -6.26 -17.38 16.10
CA MET A 1 -6.20 -18.58 16.97
C MET A 1 -6.68 -19.88 16.31
N PHE A 2 -7.70 -19.88 15.47
CA PHE A 2 -8.13 -21.08 14.70
C PHE A 2 -7.10 -21.50 13.65
N ILE A 3 -6.52 -20.55 12.92
CA ILE A 3 -5.51 -20.81 11.90
C ILE A 3 -4.31 -21.57 12.46
N ASN A 4 -3.82 -21.25 13.66
CA ASN A 4 -2.63 -21.88 14.23
C ASN A 4 -2.79 -23.42 14.41
N ARG A 5 -3.97 -23.89 14.84
CA ARG A 5 -4.24 -25.34 14.95
C ARG A 5 -4.29 -26.04 13.61
N VAL A 6 -4.92 -25.38 12.61
CA VAL A 6 -5.01 -25.92 11.25
C VAL A 6 -3.63 -25.93 10.60
N SER A 7 -2.85 -24.86 10.78
CA SER A 7 -1.49 -24.75 10.26
C SER A 7 -0.59 -25.86 10.82
N GLN A 8 -0.56 -26.02 12.14
CA GLN A 8 0.27 -27.06 12.78
C GLN A 8 -0.07 -28.45 12.26
N LYS A 9 -1.38 -28.79 12.16
CA LYS A 9 -1.81 -30.08 11.64
C LYS A 9 -1.47 -30.27 10.16
N LEU A 10 -1.61 -29.21 9.35
CA LEU A 10 -1.28 -29.26 7.93
C LEU A 10 0.23 -29.40 7.72
N LEU A 11 1.03 -28.58 8.39
CA LEU A 11 2.49 -28.55 8.23
C LEU A 11 3.18 -29.79 8.86
N SER A 12 2.49 -30.55 9.73
CA SER A 12 2.97 -31.83 10.23
C SER A 12 2.70 -33.02 9.30
N ALA A 13 2.03 -32.79 8.16
CA ALA A 13 1.75 -33.84 7.18
C ALA A 13 3.08 -34.31 6.54
N PRO A 14 3.34 -35.65 6.52
CA PRO A 14 4.61 -36.18 5.98
C PRO A 14 4.87 -35.77 4.53
N GLU A 15 3.81 -35.60 3.74
CA GLU A 15 3.85 -35.20 2.33
C GLU A 15 4.41 -33.79 2.11
N LEU A 16 4.35 -32.94 3.13
CA LEU A 16 4.88 -31.58 3.07
C LEU A 16 6.33 -31.47 3.63
N ALA A 17 6.85 -32.52 4.24
CA ALA A 17 8.17 -32.49 4.83
C ALA A 17 9.30 -32.13 3.83
N PRO A 18 9.33 -32.64 2.58
CA PRO A 18 10.33 -32.21 1.59
C PRO A 18 10.18 -30.73 1.25
N LEU A 19 8.98 -30.24 0.98
CA LEU A 19 8.72 -28.84 0.70
C LEU A 19 9.21 -27.92 1.82
N LEU A 20 8.93 -28.28 3.07
CA LEU A 20 9.37 -27.49 4.23
C LEU A 20 10.88 -27.50 4.41
N ALA A 21 11.55 -28.61 4.06
CA ALA A 21 13.01 -28.71 4.07
C ALA A 21 13.63 -27.77 3.02
N ASP A 22 13.15 -27.81 1.79
CA ASP A 22 13.61 -26.93 0.69
C ASP A 22 13.42 -25.48 1.03
N LEU A 23 12.22 -25.08 1.50
CA LEU A 23 11.93 -23.70 1.88
C LEU A 23 12.80 -23.20 3.04
N ARG A 24 13.16 -24.08 4.01
CA ARG A 24 14.07 -23.73 5.11
C ARG A 24 15.52 -23.60 4.66
N ALA A 25 15.91 -24.34 3.65
CA ALA A 25 17.22 -24.22 3.01
C ALA A 25 17.33 -22.97 2.12
N GLY A 26 16.21 -22.33 1.80
CA GLY A 26 16.15 -21.20 0.86
C GLY A 26 16.12 -21.64 -0.60
N ASP A 27 15.80 -22.90 -0.84
CA ASP A 27 15.76 -23.50 -2.16
C ASP A 27 14.37 -23.29 -2.82
N ASP A 28 14.34 -23.36 -4.14
CA ASP A 28 13.12 -23.36 -4.92
C ASP A 28 12.39 -24.68 -4.76
N ALA A 29 11.06 -24.61 -4.57
CA ALA A 29 10.22 -25.79 -4.43
C ALA A 29 9.01 -25.75 -5.36
N THR A 30 8.62 -26.88 -5.92
CA THR A 30 7.43 -27.04 -6.74
C THR A 30 6.50 -28.05 -6.11
N LEU A 31 5.22 -27.66 -5.94
CA LEU A 31 4.21 -28.51 -5.33
C LEU A 31 2.97 -28.62 -6.20
N GLY A 32 2.58 -29.87 -6.51
CA GLY A 32 1.31 -30.20 -7.13
C GLY A 32 0.20 -30.25 -6.09
N ILE A 33 -0.61 -29.18 -6.00
CA ILE A 33 -1.72 -29.09 -5.03
C ILE A 33 -2.99 -28.58 -5.71
N ALA A 34 -4.14 -29.06 -5.24
CA ALA A 34 -5.44 -28.59 -5.71
C ALA A 34 -5.56 -27.04 -5.54
N GLN A 35 -6.11 -26.39 -6.55
CA GLN A 35 -6.21 -24.92 -6.58
C GLN A 35 -6.91 -24.35 -5.34
N SER A 36 -7.93 -25.01 -4.84
CA SER A 36 -8.68 -24.62 -3.65
C SER A 36 -7.87 -24.71 -2.34
N ALA A 37 -6.84 -25.56 -2.29
CA ALA A 37 -6.00 -25.75 -1.11
C ALA A 37 -4.79 -24.77 -1.05
N ARG A 38 -4.45 -24.14 -2.18
CA ARG A 38 -3.29 -23.23 -2.28
C ARG A 38 -3.33 -22.08 -1.27
N PRO A 39 -4.45 -21.33 -1.11
CA PRO A 39 -4.50 -20.24 -0.13
C PRO A 39 -4.35 -20.74 1.31
N LEU A 40 -4.89 -21.92 1.64
CA LEU A 40 -4.76 -22.49 2.98
C LEU A 40 -3.31 -22.87 3.29
N LEU A 41 -2.63 -23.53 2.34
CA LEU A 41 -1.21 -23.88 2.51
C LEU A 41 -0.37 -22.61 2.68
N LEU A 42 -0.58 -21.59 1.84
CA LEU A 42 0.17 -20.33 1.96
C LEU A 42 -0.11 -19.62 3.28
N ALA A 43 -1.37 -19.62 3.73
CA ALA A 43 -1.72 -19.05 5.03
C ALA A 43 -1.05 -19.82 6.19
N ALA A 44 -0.96 -21.16 6.09
CA ALA A 44 -0.28 -21.98 7.07
C ALA A 44 1.24 -21.71 7.12
N LEU A 45 1.88 -21.65 5.95
CA LEU A 45 3.32 -21.33 5.83
C LEU A 45 3.63 -19.93 6.37
N TRP A 46 2.80 -18.95 6.06
CA TRP A 46 2.99 -17.59 6.54
C TRP A 46 2.76 -17.48 8.05
N ALA A 47 1.73 -18.14 8.59
CA ALA A 47 1.44 -18.13 10.02
C ALA A 47 2.52 -18.83 10.87
N ASP A 48 3.22 -19.80 10.30
CA ASP A 48 4.36 -20.50 10.94
C ASP A 48 5.59 -19.57 11.02
N HIS A 49 5.86 -18.83 9.96
CA HIS A 49 6.97 -17.88 9.86
C HIS A 49 6.53 -16.59 9.17
N PRO A 50 5.94 -15.62 9.91
CA PRO A 50 5.57 -14.32 9.37
C PRO A 50 6.78 -13.63 8.72
N ARG A 51 6.57 -13.11 7.52
CA ARG A 51 7.58 -12.38 6.74
C ARG A 51 6.94 -11.68 5.55
N PRO A 52 7.60 -10.69 4.93
CA PRO A 52 7.16 -10.16 3.64
C PRO A 52 7.04 -11.27 2.61
N CYS A 53 5.86 -11.44 2.04
CA CYS A 53 5.57 -12.45 1.02
C CYS A 53 4.83 -11.85 -0.17
N LEU A 54 5.14 -12.33 -1.39
CA LEU A 54 4.43 -11.97 -2.62
C LEU A 54 3.79 -13.22 -3.24
N LEU A 55 2.45 -13.22 -3.32
CA LEU A 55 1.70 -14.19 -4.09
C LEU A 55 1.37 -13.62 -5.47
N VAL A 56 1.88 -14.25 -6.53
CA VAL A 56 1.57 -13.89 -7.91
C VAL A 56 0.59 -14.90 -8.51
N VAL A 57 -0.50 -14.39 -9.07
CA VAL A 57 -1.51 -15.20 -9.76
C VAL A 57 -1.75 -14.69 -11.19
N SER A 58 -2.46 -15.47 -12.00
CA SER A 58 -2.60 -15.20 -13.44
C SER A 58 -3.40 -13.93 -13.78
N GLY A 59 -4.34 -13.51 -12.93
CA GLY A 59 -5.22 -12.38 -13.24
C GLY A 59 -5.87 -11.75 -12.01
N GLU A 60 -6.52 -10.59 -12.19
CA GLU A 60 -7.08 -9.77 -11.11
C GLU A 60 -8.18 -10.50 -10.34
N GLU A 61 -9.08 -11.20 -11.04
CA GLU A 61 -10.15 -11.96 -10.38
C GLU A 61 -9.61 -13.08 -9.47
N ALA A 62 -8.55 -13.77 -9.92
CA ALA A 62 -7.86 -14.77 -9.12
C ALA A 62 -7.16 -14.12 -7.91
N ALA A 63 -6.58 -12.94 -8.10
CA ALA A 63 -5.94 -12.18 -7.03
C ALA A 63 -6.95 -11.70 -5.98
N ASP A 64 -8.12 -11.24 -6.40
CA ASP A 64 -9.20 -10.83 -5.49
C ASP A 64 -9.75 -12.00 -4.68
N ARG A 65 -9.95 -13.15 -5.32
CA ARG A 65 -10.37 -14.37 -4.60
C ARG A 65 -9.32 -14.83 -3.60
N ALA A 66 -8.05 -14.86 -4.00
CA ALA A 66 -6.96 -15.27 -3.13
C ALA A 66 -6.81 -14.31 -1.94
N ALA A 67 -6.84 -13.00 -2.17
CA ALA A 67 -6.73 -11.99 -1.10
C ALA A 67 -7.87 -12.11 -0.09
N ARG A 68 -9.12 -12.25 -0.53
CA ARG A 68 -10.25 -12.46 0.38
C ARG A 68 -10.12 -13.75 1.20
N THR A 69 -9.69 -14.83 0.57
CA THR A 69 -9.52 -16.13 1.27
C THR A 69 -8.38 -16.04 2.29
N LEU A 70 -7.25 -15.45 1.92
CA LEU A 70 -6.11 -15.25 2.82
C LEU A 70 -6.47 -14.31 3.99
N ALA A 71 -7.19 -13.22 3.72
CA ALA A 71 -7.65 -12.30 4.76
C ALA A 71 -8.61 -12.97 5.75
N ALA A 72 -9.45 -13.92 5.29
CA ALA A 72 -10.32 -14.71 6.17
C ALA A 72 -9.52 -15.63 7.11
N TRP A 73 -8.35 -16.12 6.70
CA TRP A 73 -7.47 -16.96 7.52
C TRP A 73 -6.52 -16.17 8.42
N LEU A 74 -5.90 -15.12 7.90
CA LEU A 74 -4.80 -14.39 8.53
C LEU A 74 -5.24 -13.06 9.18
N GLY A 75 -6.40 -12.57 8.81
CA GLY A 75 -6.85 -11.23 9.14
C GLY A 75 -6.58 -10.21 8.01
N ALA A 76 -7.47 -9.23 7.90
CA ALA A 76 -7.38 -8.21 6.84
C ALA A 76 -6.13 -7.32 6.96
N GLY A 77 -5.61 -7.12 8.18
CA GLY A 77 -4.42 -6.32 8.42
C GLY A 77 -3.12 -6.92 7.88
N VAL A 78 -3.09 -8.23 7.59
CA VAL A 78 -1.90 -8.92 7.08
C VAL A 78 -1.83 -8.88 5.55
N VAL A 79 -2.99 -8.94 4.88
CA VAL A 79 -3.07 -9.15 3.43
C VAL A 79 -3.20 -7.83 2.70
N CYS A 80 -2.28 -7.56 1.78
CA CYS A 80 -2.29 -6.39 0.92
C CYS A 80 -2.63 -6.79 -0.52
N ARG A 81 -3.52 -6.03 -1.17
CA ARG A 81 -3.71 -6.14 -2.63
C ARG A 81 -2.69 -5.26 -3.34
N TYR A 82 -2.20 -5.75 -4.48
CA TYR A 82 -1.43 -4.98 -5.45
C TYR A 82 -2.12 -5.08 -6.81
N PRO A 83 -3.17 -4.26 -7.05
CA PRO A 83 -4.03 -4.38 -8.22
C PRO A 83 -3.35 -3.90 -9.50
N GLU A 84 -3.87 -4.35 -10.66
CA GLU A 84 -3.44 -3.87 -11.97
C GLU A 84 -3.94 -2.43 -12.19
N ARG A 85 -3.05 -1.56 -12.64
CA ARG A 85 -3.42 -0.26 -13.20
C ARG A 85 -3.80 -0.41 -14.67
N ARG A 86 -4.97 0.13 -15.04
CA ARG A 86 -5.50 0.06 -16.40
C ARG A 86 -5.35 1.36 -17.20
N ASP A 87 -4.72 2.36 -16.60
CA ASP A 87 -4.38 3.63 -17.22
C ASP A 87 -3.04 3.49 -17.99
N TRP A 88 -3.13 3.19 -19.26
CA TRP A 88 -1.95 3.14 -20.11
C TRP A 88 -1.52 4.57 -20.50
N PRO A 89 -0.21 4.83 -20.75
CA PRO A 89 0.27 6.17 -21.09
C PRO A 89 -0.39 6.81 -22.32
N TRP A 90 -1.02 5.98 -23.16
CA TRP A 90 -1.73 6.40 -24.37
C TRP A 90 -3.27 6.35 -24.25
N ALA A 91 -3.79 6.05 -23.07
CA ALA A 91 -5.22 6.03 -22.82
C ALA A 91 -5.66 7.38 -22.26
N ASP A 92 -6.75 7.94 -22.80
CA ASP A 92 -7.40 9.17 -22.30
C ASP A 92 -8.17 8.91 -20.98
N LYS A 93 -7.57 8.15 -20.09
CA LYS A 93 -8.19 7.81 -18.82
C LYS A 93 -7.24 8.13 -17.67
N ALA A 94 -7.71 8.95 -16.74
CA ALA A 94 -6.99 9.19 -15.50
C ALA A 94 -6.81 7.90 -14.69
N PRO A 95 -5.73 7.78 -13.91
CA PRO A 95 -5.57 6.70 -12.94
C PRO A 95 -6.76 6.67 -11.98
N ASP A 96 -7.15 5.46 -11.57
CA ASP A 96 -8.07 5.29 -10.46
C ASP A 96 -7.28 5.49 -9.15
N ASP A 97 -7.59 6.57 -8.42
CA ASP A 97 -6.86 6.97 -7.22
C ASP A 97 -6.92 5.89 -6.12
N ALA A 98 -8.03 5.17 -5.99
CA ALA A 98 -8.13 4.06 -5.04
C ALA A 98 -7.22 2.88 -5.41
N VAL A 99 -7.11 2.57 -6.70
CA VAL A 99 -6.17 1.56 -7.21
C VAL A 99 -4.73 1.98 -6.93
N VAL A 100 -4.38 3.22 -7.26
CA VAL A 100 -3.02 3.74 -7.03
C VAL A 100 -2.68 3.76 -5.54
N GLY A 101 -3.57 4.24 -4.69
CA GLY A 101 -3.38 4.27 -3.24
C GLY A 101 -3.21 2.87 -2.64
N THR A 102 -4.01 1.89 -3.08
CA THR A 102 -3.87 0.50 -2.65
C THR A 102 -2.49 -0.08 -3.02
N ARG A 103 -1.97 0.25 -4.20
CA ARG A 103 -0.62 -0.16 -4.64
C ARG A 103 0.46 0.51 -3.80
N CYS A 104 0.34 1.82 -3.59
CA CYS A 104 1.29 2.57 -2.76
C CYS A 104 1.35 2.03 -1.33
N ASN A 105 0.21 1.69 -0.73
CA ASN A 105 0.17 1.07 0.59
C ASN A 105 0.91 -0.27 0.63
N ALA A 106 0.70 -1.15 -0.35
CA ALA A 106 1.41 -2.43 -0.41
C ALA A 106 2.94 -2.23 -0.52
N ILE A 107 3.39 -1.28 -1.35
CA ILE A 107 4.81 -0.97 -1.50
C ILE A 107 5.36 -0.33 -0.22
N ALA A 108 4.63 0.59 0.41
CA ALA A 108 5.05 1.23 1.65
C ALA A 108 5.31 0.20 2.75
N ARG A 109 4.40 -0.73 2.94
CA ARG A 109 4.53 -1.82 3.92
C ARG A 109 5.71 -2.74 3.63
N LEU A 110 5.91 -3.13 2.36
CA LEU A 110 7.08 -3.91 1.95
C LEU A 110 8.38 -3.14 2.16
N SER A 111 8.40 -1.85 1.87
CA SER A 111 9.57 -0.98 2.06
C SER A 111 9.91 -0.77 3.53
N ALA A 112 8.92 -0.78 4.40
CA ALA A 112 9.08 -0.73 5.85
C ALA A 112 9.53 -2.08 6.45
N GLY A 113 9.57 -3.16 5.64
CA GLY A 113 9.91 -4.50 6.12
C GLY A 113 8.82 -5.14 6.97
N GLU A 114 7.57 -4.67 6.84
CA GLU A 114 6.45 -5.25 7.59
C GLU A 114 6.17 -6.68 7.16
N ASP A 115 5.82 -7.52 8.14
CA ASP A 115 5.35 -8.88 7.89
C ASP A 115 3.96 -8.84 7.26
N CYS A 116 3.91 -8.74 5.94
CA CYS A 116 2.68 -8.70 5.16
C CYS A 116 2.72 -9.66 3.97
N LEU A 117 1.52 -10.07 3.52
CA LEU A 117 1.34 -10.92 2.36
C LEU A 117 0.69 -10.11 1.24
N VAL A 118 1.48 -9.76 0.22
CA VAL A 118 1.01 -9.02 -0.95
C VAL A 118 0.47 -9.99 -2.00
N VAL A 119 -0.74 -9.74 -2.48
CA VAL A 119 -1.38 -10.51 -3.55
C VAL A 119 -1.46 -9.68 -4.81
N ALA A 120 -0.81 -10.14 -5.86
CA ALA A 120 -0.65 -9.46 -7.14
C ALA A 120 -1.07 -10.36 -8.32
N SER A 121 -1.59 -9.77 -9.38
CA SER A 121 -1.63 -10.44 -10.68
C SER A 121 -0.29 -10.28 -11.41
N ALA A 122 0.03 -11.19 -12.33
CA ALA A 122 1.24 -11.05 -13.15
C ALA A 122 1.28 -9.71 -13.90
N ARG A 123 0.14 -9.21 -14.36
CA ARG A 123 0.03 -7.91 -15.05
C ARG A 123 0.30 -6.73 -14.15
N SER A 124 -0.10 -6.78 -12.89
CA SER A 124 0.11 -5.68 -11.94
C SER A 124 1.59 -5.39 -11.70
N LEU A 125 2.46 -6.38 -11.90
CA LEU A 125 3.91 -6.29 -11.71
C LEU A 125 4.68 -5.74 -12.93
N LEU A 126 4.03 -5.52 -14.06
CA LEU A 126 4.70 -5.03 -15.29
C LEU A 126 5.11 -3.56 -15.22
N ARG A 127 4.54 -2.77 -14.32
CA ARG A 127 4.92 -1.36 -14.13
C ARG A 127 6.07 -1.24 -13.14
N ARG A 128 7.07 -0.47 -13.54
CA ARG A 128 8.16 -0.07 -12.64
C ARG A 128 7.66 0.94 -11.63
N VAL A 129 8.19 0.85 -10.42
CA VAL A 129 7.97 1.78 -9.31
C VAL A 129 9.33 2.33 -8.86
N PRO A 130 9.38 3.43 -8.09
CA PRO A 130 10.61 3.89 -7.47
C PRO A 130 11.29 2.77 -6.69
N PRO A 131 12.64 2.70 -6.71
CA PRO A 131 13.37 1.61 -6.08
C PRO A 131 13.19 1.62 -4.56
N VAL A 132 13.32 0.43 -3.96
CA VAL A 132 13.41 0.29 -2.50
C VAL A 132 14.60 1.10 -1.99
N GLY A 133 14.43 1.77 -0.85
CA GLY A 133 15.47 2.65 -0.28
C GLY A 133 15.48 4.07 -0.85
N SER A 134 14.60 4.40 -1.81
CA SER A 134 14.42 5.79 -2.27
C SER A 134 13.79 6.71 -1.21
N GLY A 135 13.24 6.14 -0.13
CA GLY A 135 12.46 6.86 0.88
C GLY A 135 11.08 7.32 0.39
N TYR A 136 10.78 7.15 -0.89
CA TYR A 136 9.59 7.69 -1.52
C TYR A 136 8.27 7.12 -0.96
N PHE A 137 8.26 5.85 -0.58
CA PHE A 137 7.07 5.19 -0.02
C PHE A 137 7.05 5.17 1.52
N ALA A 138 7.85 6.01 2.18
CA ALA A 138 7.79 6.12 3.62
C ALA A 138 6.40 6.59 4.06
N SER A 139 5.83 5.89 5.02
CA SER A 139 4.60 6.30 5.68
C SER A 139 4.91 7.37 6.73
N SER A 140 3.94 8.23 7.03
CA SER A 140 3.97 9.12 8.17
C SER A 140 2.76 8.85 9.05
N ALA A 141 2.89 9.12 10.34
CA ALA A 141 1.80 9.00 11.29
C ALA A 141 1.53 10.36 11.92
N PHE A 142 0.28 10.58 12.32
CA PHE A 142 -0.13 11.64 13.22
C PHE A 142 -0.75 10.95 14.44
N ALA A 143 -0.03 10.89 15.54
CA ALA A 143 -0.49 10.33 16.79
C ALA A 143 -0.82 11.43 17.80
N VAL A 144 -1.80 11.20 18.66
CA VAL A 144 -2.15 12.15 19.73
C VAL A 144 -0.94 12.38 20.62
N GLY A 145 -0.56 13.65 20.80
CA GLY A 145 0.61 14.09 21.54
C GLY A 145 1.89 14.28 20.71
N ASP A 146 1.83 13.99 19.40
CA ASP A 146 2.98 14.26 18.52
C ASP A 146 3.16 15.78 18.34
N GLU A 147 4.41 16.24 18.37
CA GLU A 147 4.79 17.61 17.98
C GLU A 147 5.05 17.64 16.47
N VAL A 148 4.12 18.19 15.72
CA VAL A 148 4.20 18.36 14.26
C VAL A 148 3.75 19.77 13.93
N ALA A 149 4.64 20.57 13.32
CA ALA A 149 4.26 21.92 12.91
C ALA A 149 3.04 21.87 11.97
N PHE A 150 1.96 22.54 12.35
CA PHE A 150 0.70 22.52 11.63
C PHE A 150 0.85 22.81 10.13
N GLU A 151 1.69 23.78 9.79
CA GLU A 151 1.98 24.17 8.39
C GLU A 151 2.73 23.05 7.62
N GLU A 152 3.52 22.24 8.33
CA GLU A 152 4.26 21.12 7.73
C GLU A 152 3.35 19.95 7.40
N ALA A 153 2.27 19.75 8.14
CA ALA A 153 1.31 18.67 7.90
C ALA A 153 0.71 18.73 6.49
N ALA A 154 0.28 19.91 6.04
CA ALA A 154 -0.23 20.10 4.68
C ALA A 154 0.84 19.88 3.62
N SER A 155 2.06 20.42 3.85
CA SER A 155 3.19 20.25 2.94
C SER A 155 3.60 18.79 2.80
N LEU A 156 3.58 18.03 3.90
CA LEU A 156 3.81 16.59 3.92
C LEU A 156 2.81 15.85 3.05
N LEU A 157 1.51 16.13 3.22
CA LEU A 157 0.45 15.49 2.43
C LEU A 157 0.58 15.80 0.94
N VAL A 158 0.87 17.05 0.57
CA VAL A 158 1.16 17.43 -0.83
C VAL A 158 2.37 16.65 -1.36
N GLY A 159 3.45 16.54 -0.58
CA GLY A 159 4.62 15.76 -0.94
C GLY A 159 4.33 14.27 -1.14
N MET A 160 3.35 13.72 -0.42
CA MET A 160 2.84 12.35 -0.58
C MET A 160 1.86 12.19 -1.76
N GLY A 161 1.53 13.28 -2.46
CA GLY A 161 0.66 13.28 -3.64
C GLY A 161 -0.83 13.45 -3.34
N TYR A 162 -1.20 13.80 -2.10
CA TYR A 162 -2.59 14.17 -1.76
C TYR A 162 -2.96 15.49 -2.42
N VAL A 163 -4.25 15.63 -2.73
CA VAL A 163 -4.81 16.81 -3.38
C VAL A 163 -5.73 17.53 -2.40
N ASP A 164 -5.58 18.85 -2.28
CA ASP A 164 -6.49 19.65 -1.48
C ASP A 164 -7.89 19.64 -2.10
N ALA A 165 -8.88 19.22 -1.32
CA ALA A 165 -10.28 19.14 -1.74
C ALA A 165 -10.95 20.52 -1.84
N GLY A 166 -10.35 21.56 -1.24
CA GLY A 166 -10.93 22.89 -1.15
C GLY A 166 -12.21 22.96 -0.30
N ASP A 167 -12.74 24.16 -0.12
CA ASP A 167 -13.88 24.43 0.79
C ASP A 167 -15.21 23.83 0.33
N ALA A 168 -15.35 23.52 -0.96
CA ALA A 168 -16.68 23.29 -1.58
C ALA A 168 -17.24 21.87 -1.38
N GLY A 169 -16.47 20.90 -0.90
CA GLY A 169 -16.95 19.50 -0.90
C GLY A 169 -16.52 18.64 0.28
N GLY A 170 -15.66 19.12 1.13
CA GLY A 170 -15.07 18.31 2.20
C GLY A 170 -14.24 17.12 1.67
N VAL A 171 -13.62 16.38 2.55
CA VAL A 171 -12.74 15.25 2.22
C VAL A 171 -13.57 13.97 2.06
N SER A 172 -14.09 13.72 0.87
CA SER A 172 -14.98 12.59 0.55
C SER A 172 -14.35 11.54 -0.38
N VAL A 173 -13.20 11.85 -0.97
CA VAL A 173 -12.49 10.99 -1.94
C VAL A 173 -11.14 10.56 -1.37
N PRO A 174 -10.77 9.25 -1.40
CA PRO A 174 -9.44 8.79 -1.01
C PRO A 174 -8.32 9.52 -1.76
N GLY A 175 -7.24 9.86 -1.03
CA GLY A 175 -6.12 10.63 -1.60
C GLY A 175 -6.34 12.15 -1.61
N THR A 176 -7.35 12.65 -0.91
CA THR A 176 -7.58 14.09 -0.71
C THR A 176 -7.36 14.49 0.74
N PHE A 177 -7.10 15.78 0.96
CA PHE A 177 -7.05 16.42 2.27
C PHE A 177 -7.66 17.82 2.20
N HIS A 178 -7.95 18.41 3.33
CA HIS A 178 -8.34 19.81 3.43
C HIS A 178 -7.90 20.39 4.78
N VAL A 179 -7.42 21.62 4.75
CA VAL A 179 -6.96 22.34 5.96
C VAL A 179 -8.01 23.40 6.30
N HIS A 180 -8.51 23.37 7.53
CA HIS A 180 -9.46 24.37 8.00
C HIS A 180 -9.25 24.65 9.49
N GLY A 181 -9.09 25.95 9.83
CA GLY A 181 -8.83 26.37 11.21
C GLY A 181 -7.54 25.74 11.75
N ASP A 182 -7.68 25.00 12.83
CA ASP A 182 -6.65 24.23 13.53
C ASP A 182 -6.71 22.73 13.26
N ALA A 183 -7.35 22.32 12.15
CA ALA A 183 -7.51 20.92 11.81
C ALA A 183 -7.13 20.60 10.36
N VAL A 184 -6.68 19.37 10.15
CA VAL A 184 -6.42 18.77 8.85
C VAL A 184 -7.32 17.56 8.69
N ASP A 185 -8.25 17.62 7.75
CA ASP A 185 -9.00 16.46 7.30
C ASP A 185 -8.20 15.74 6.23
N VAL A 186 -7.98 14.45 6.37
CA VAL A 186 -7.28 13.63 5.38
C VAL A 186 -8.05 12.35 5.12
N TYR A 187 -8.15 11.96 3.84
CA TYR A 187 -8.68 10.64 3.46
C TYR A 187 -7.51 9.78 2.95
N PRO A 188 -6.89 8.98 3.83
CA PRO A 188 -5.80 8.11 3.40
C PRO A 188 -6.27 7.20 2.27
N ALA A 189 -5.47 7.07 1.22
CA ALA A 189 -5.87 6.38 -0.01
C ALA A 189 -6.22 4.90 0.20
N GLN A 190 -5.70 4.28 1.26
CA GLN A 190 -5.95 2.89 1.64
C GLN A 190 -7.05 2.73 2.71
N ALA A 191 -7.53 3.82 3.30
CA ALA A 191 -8.52 3.77 4.37
C ALA A 191 -9.95 3.67 3.84
N SER A 192 -10.86 3.20 4.67
CA SER A 192 -12.29 3.14 4.36
C SER A 192 -13.05 4.41 4.75
N ALA A 193 -12.39 5.35 5.43
CA ALA A 193 -12.99 6.59 5.91
C ALA A 193 -11.94 7.69 6.08
N PRO A 194 -12.33 8.96 5.92
CA PRO A 194 -11.46 10.10 6.24
C PRO A 194 -11.26 10.24 7.74
N VAL A 195 -10.22 10.97 8.10
CA VAL A 195 -9.82 11.23 9.48
C VAL A 195 -9.56 12.71 9.64
N ARG A 196 -10.00 13.28 10.76
CA ARG A 196 -9.67 14.63 11.20
C ARG A 196 -8.55 14.58 12.21
N VAL A 197 -7.50 15.32 11.96
CA VAL A 197 -6.38 15.57 12.88
C VAL A 197 -6.54 17.01 13.39
N GLU A 198 -6.79 17.18 14.68
CA GLU A 198 -6.94 18.48 15.33
C GLU A 198 -5.65 18.83 16.05
N PHE A 199 -5.23 20.08 15.92
CA PHE A 199 -4.00 20.58 16.50
C PHE A 199 -4.28 21.63 17.58
N PHE A 200 -3.44 21.66 18.60
CA PHE A 200 -3.35 22.75 19.53
C PHE A 200 -1.93 23.37 19.43
N GLY A 201 -1.81 24.44 18.65
CA GLY A 201 -0.51 24.90 18.18
C GLY A 201 0.14 23.88 17.26
N ASP A 202 1.31 23.39 17.61
CA ASP A 202 2.06 22.37 16.88
C ASP A 202 1.92 20.96 17.48
N GLU A 203 1.01 20.77 18.42
CA GLU A 203 0.73 19.46 19.02
C GLU A 203 -0.54 18.87 18.44
N VAL A 204 -0.54 17.57 18.11
CA VAL A 204 -1.73 16.82 17.73
C VAL A 204 -2.58 16.57 18.97
N ASP A 205 -3.68 17.31 19.12
CA ASP A 205 -4.61 17.20 20.26
C ASP A 205 -5.53 16.01 20.14
N ARG A 206 -6.09 15.79 18.93
CA ARG A 206 -7.04 14.69 18.67
C ARG A 206 -6.95 14.14 17.26
N VAL A 207 -7.23 12.85 17.16
CA VAL A 207 -7.40 12.16 15.86
C VAL A 207 -8.77 11.49 15.85
N ARG A 208 -9.63 11.85 14.89
CA ARG A 208 -11.02 11.37 14.86
C ARG A 208 -11.41 10.83 13.48
N ARG A 209 -12.05 9.65 13.47
CA ARG A 209 -12.64 9.11 12.24
C ARG A 209 -13.86 9.93 11.83
N MET A 210 -14.06 10.08 10.52
CA MET A 210 -15.17 10.82 9.95
C MET A 210 -16.05 9.93 9.06
N LEU A 211 -17.31 10.34 8.88
CA LEU A 211 -18.17 9.77 7.87
C LEU A 211 -17.90 10.43 6.51
N PRO A 212 -17.59 9.65 5.45
CA PRO A 212 -17.31 10.23 4.13
C PRO A 212 -18.45 11.04 3.54
N SER A 213 -19.71 10.67 3.90
CA SER A 213 -20.91 11.30 3.34
C SER A 213 -21.28 12.64 3.98
N THR A 214 -20.90 12.88 5.22
CA THR A 214 -21.35 14.07 5.98
C THR A 214 -20.19 14.85 6.59
N GLY A 215 -18.98 14.30 6.63
CA GLY A 215 -17.83 14.90 7.32
C GLY A 215 -17.95 14.89 8.86
N GLN A 216 -18.98 14.25 9.41
CA GLN A 216 -19.14 14.16 10.86
C GLN A 216 -18.13 13.21 11.49
N THR A 217 -17.56 13.61 12.60
CA THR A 217 -16.67 12.75 13.40
C THR A 217 -17.50 11.70 14.15
N ILE A 218 -17.06 10.44 14.09
CA ILE A 218 -17.78 9.27 14.62
C ILE A 218 -17.01 8.44 15.64
N GLY A 219 -15.78 8.79 15.94
CA GLY A 219 -14.96 8.07 16.92
C GLY A 219 -13.56 8.62 17.00
N GLU A 220 -12.92 8.39 18.14
CA GLU A 220 -11.54 8.77 18.40
C GLU A 220 -10.59 7.64 17.98
N LEU A 221 -9.41 8.03 17.53
CA LEU A 221 -8.30 7.15 17.19
C LEU A 221 -7.07 7.59 17.97
N ALA A 222 -6.17 6.67 18.28
CA ALA A 222 -4.87 7.03 18.85
C ALA A 222 -3.95 7.69 17.82
N GLU A 223 -4.04 7.23 16.56
CA GLU A 223 -3.21 7.70 15.46
C GLU A 223 -3.90 7.50 14.11
N VAL A 224 -3.40 8.19 13.10
CA VAL A 224 -3.65 7.89 11.68
C VAL A 224 -2.34 7.75 10.94
N VAL A 225 -2.18 6.63 10.20
CA VAL A 225 -1.05 6.42 9.31
C VAL A 225 -1.44 6.84 7.90
N VAL A 226 -0.66 7.70 7.29
CA VAL A 226 -0.79 8.14 5.90
C VAL A 226 0.36 7.58 5.09
N THR A 227 0.03 7.04 3.91
CA THR A 227 1.01 6.55 2.94
C THR A 227 0.93 7.38 1.67
N PRO A 228 2.00 7.47 0.87
CA PRO A 228 1.91 8.13 -0.42
C PRO A 228 0.73 7.59 -1.24
N CYS A 229 -0.04 8.47 -1.86
CA CYS A 229 -1.19 8.12 -2.68
C CYS A 229 -0.91 8.18 -4.19
N ARG A 230 0.34 8.41 -4.59
CA ARG A 230 0.83 8.39 -5.98
C ARG A 230 2.06 7.49 -6.07
N GLU A 231 2.20 6.74 -7.17
CA GLU A 231 3.42 5.95 -7.42
C GLU A 231 4.61 6.81 -7.85
N ILE A 232 4.36 8.03 -8.28
CA ILE A 232 5.37 9.03 -8.66
C ILE A 232 4.90 10.39 -8.11
N ALA A 233 5.65 10.98 -7.20
CA ALA A 233 5.46 12.37 -6.82
C ALA A 233 6.21 13.27 -7.80
N LEU A 234 5.55 14.34 -8.22
CA LEU A 234 6.16 15.41 -9.01
C LEU A 234 6.71 16.47 -8.07
N SER A 235 7.81 16.16 -7.37
CA SER A 235 8.60 17.15 -6.66
C SER A 235 9.67 17.72 -7.60
N ASP A 236 10.20 18.90 -7.29
CA ASP A 236 11.30 19.51 -8.05
C ASP A 236 12.49 18.55 -8.21
N HIS A 237 12.78 17.78 -7.16
CA HIS A 237 13.82 16.77 -7.16
C HIS A 237 13.53 15.64 -8.17
N THR A 238 12.33 15.06 -8.13
CA THR A 238 11.96 13.95 -9.04
C THR A 238 11.84 14.43 -10.50
N VAL A 239 11.37 15.66 -10.72
CA VAL A 239 11.34 16.31 -12.03
C VAL A 239 12.76 16.52 -12.57
N ALA A 240 13.68 16.99 -11.74
CA ALA A 240 15.09 17.17 -12.12
C ALA A 240 15.76 15.85 -12.47
N LEU A 241 15.52 14.77 -11.70
CA LEU A 241 16.02 13.44 -11.99
C LEU A 241 15.45 12.88 -13.30
N ALA A 242 14.14 13.01 -13.51
CA ALA A 242 13.47 12.56 -14.74
C ALA A 242 14.02 13.30 -15.98
N ARG A 243 14.17 14.62 -15.89
CA ARG A 243 14.75 15.45 -16.94
C ARG A 243 16.17 14.98 -17.29
N ARG A 244 17.02 14.77 -16.29
CA ARG A 244 18.40 14.28 -16.48
C ARG A 244 18.42 12.92 -17.17
N ALA A 245 17.58 11.98 -16.73
CA ALA A 245 17.48 10.64 -17.33
C ALA A 245 16.98 10.67 -18.77
N LEU A 246 16.02 11.54 -19.10
CA LEU A 246 15.51 11.72 -20.46
C LEU A 246 16.58 12.31 -21.39
N TYR A 247 17.33 13.31 -20.95
CA TYR A 247 18.44 13.88 -21.73
C TYR A 247 19.53 12.85 -22.02
N SER A 248 19.95 12.06 -21.02
CA SER A 248 20.93 10.99 -21.21
C SER A 248 20.47 9.98 -22.27
N ARG A 249 19.23 9.50 -22.15
CA ARG A 249 18.66 8.56 -23.13
C ARG A 249 18.53 9.13 -24.54
N ALA A 250 18.13 10.40 -24.65
CA ALA A 250 18.05 11.07 -25.95
C ALA A 250 19.43 11.14 -26.63
N GLN A 251 20.48 11.46 -25.88
CA GLN A 251 21.85 11.47 -26.40
C GLN A 251 22.35 10.08 -26.81
N GLU A 252 22.04 9.04 -26.03
CA GLU A 252 22.38 7.65 -26.39
C GLU A 252 21.67 7.23 -27.68
N SER A 253 20.37 7.52 -27.81
CA SER A 253 19.60 7.19 -29.02
C SER A 253 20.12 7.94 -30.25
N ALA A 254 20.53 9.20 -30.10
CA ALA A 254 21.12 9.97 -31.20
C ALA A 254 22.48 9.40 -31.65
N LYS A 255 23.28 8.83 -30.75
CA LYS A 255 24.58 8.18 -31.08
C LYS A 255 24.41 6.84 -31.79
N VAL A 256 23.28 6.15 -31.56
CA VAL A 256 22.99 4.86 -32.23
C VAL A 256 22.41 5.09 -33.64
N ALA A 257 21.83 6.26 -33.91
CA ALA A 257 21.22 6.61 -35.18
C ALA A 257 22.19 7.33 -36.17
N ALA A 258 23.37 7.70 -35.72
CA ALA A 258 24.45 8.30 -36.52
C ALA A 258 25.50 7.26 -36.89
#